data_ef1367fca3cc9d87419f4b706a898a0b
#
_entry.id   ef1367fca3cc9d87419f4b706a898a0b
#
_cell.length_a   1.000
_cell.length_b   1.000
_cell.length_c   1.000
_cell.angle_alpha   90.00
_cell.angle_beta   90.00
_cell.angle_gamma   90.00
#
_symmetry.space_group_name_H-M   'P 1'
#
loop_
_entity.id
_entity.type
_entity.pdbx_description
1 polymer ?
#
loop_
_entity_poly.entity_id
_entity_poly.type
_entity_poly.pdbx_seq_one_letter_code
_entity_poly.pdbx_strand_id
1 'polypeptide(L)'
;MDDVFKGALDKITTTYLNVPFTRWMEDRGITWEDIKGRTDDLQSASIFPKVASVEDLGILVRWMTSEPQLEEGKKLWLKAEKVSADEISASANLKRLYEQRNAFRKENWKGLAANYEKSVFYQLDLLDAANEFVRFNLDMPDVLKEDAAPMLRIHNRMLRARIMKLREDKDCAKEEQAAFQLLRDGLLGVMSERKSHPILNVYSDQIVWGRSPVRIDVAGGWTDTPPYSLYSGGSVVNLAIELNGQPPLQVYVKPCKEYHITLRSIDMGAMEVIRNYEELQDYKKVGSPFSIPKAALTLAGFAPAFSTESYPSLAKQLEDFGSGIEITLLAAIPAGSGLGTSSILASTVLGAINDFCGLAWDKNDICSYTLVLEPVSYTHLTLPTK
;
A
#
# COMPACT_ATOMS: atom_id res chain seq x y z
N MET A 1 -19.34 5.68 -9.57
CA MET A 1 -20.09 6.56 -8.64
C MET A 1 -21.51 6.05 -8.66
N ASP A 2 -22.06 5.70 -7.50
CA ASP A 2 -23.41 5.11 -7.45
C ASP A 2 -24.45 6.21 -7.50
N ASP A 3 -25.59 5.93 -8.15
CA ASP A 3 -26.72 6.88 -8.20
C ASP A 3 -27.34 7.06 -6.82
N VAL A 4 -27.78 8.26 -6.51
CA VAL A 4 -28.51 8.58 -5.28
C VAL A 4 -30.01 8.54 -5.57
N PHE A 5 -30.63 7.38 -5.39
CA PHE A 5 -32.06 7.17 -5.64
C PHE A 5 -32.98 7.65 -4.50
N LYS A 6 -32.44 8.00 -3.34
CA LYS A 6 -33.23 8.52 -2.22
C LYS A 6 -33.24 10.03 -2.21
N GLY A 7 -34.42 10.61 -2.10
CA GLY A 7 -34.61 12.03 -1.94
C GLY A 7 -35.55 12.63 -2.97
N ALA A 8 -35.85 13.90 -2.78
CA ALA A 8 -36.79 14.62 -3.65
C ALA A 8 -36.25 14.72 -5.08
N LEU A 9 -37.12 14.54 -6.05
CA LEU A 9 -36.79 14.47 -7.47
C LEU A 9 -36.19 15.78 -8.02
N ASP A 10 -36.51 16.90 -7.42
CA ASP A 10 -36.05 18.23 -7.79
C ASP A 10 -34.68 18.61 -7.26
N LYS A 11 -34.11 17.82 -6.37
CA LYS A 11 -32.77 18.10 -5.79
C LYS A 11 -31.63 17.68 -6.73
N ILE A 12 -30.64 18.55 -6.88
CA ILE A 12 -29.41 18.29 -7.64
C ILE A 12 -28.65 17.05 -7.12
N THR A 13 -28.77 16.75 -5.83
CA THR A 13 -28.13 15.58 -5.19
C THR A 13 -28.81 14.26 -5.52
N THR A 14 -30.04 14.29 -6.03
CA THR A 14 -30.76 13.09 -6.44
C THR A 14 -30.42 12.77 -7.90
N THR A 15 -29.68 11.71 -8.13
CA THR A 15 -29.14 11.37 -9.47
C THR A 15 -29.84 10.14 -10.05
N TYR A 16 -29.93 10.13 -11.37
CA TYR A 16 -30.38 9.01 -12.18
C TYR A 16 -29.42 8.84 -13.36
N LEU A 17 -28.83 7.67 -13.50
CA LEU A 17 -27.79 7.40 -14.51
C LEU A 17 -26.64 8.45 -14.46
N ASN A 18 -26.18 8.75 -13.26
CA ASN A 18 -25.09 9.66 -12.92
C ASN A 18 -25.31 11.16 -13.26
N VAL A 19 -26.53 11.56 -13.56
CA VAL A 19 -26.89 12.97 -13.73
C VAL A 19 -28.04 13.37 -12.80
N PRO A 20 -28.15 14.64 -12.38
CA PRO A 20 -29.34 15.11 -11.65
C PRO A 20 -30.61 14.75 -12.42
N PHE A 21 -31.62 14.23 -11.72
CA PHE A 21 -32.82 13.71 -12.37
C PHE A 21 -33.57 14.78 -13.19
N THR A 22 -33.61 15.99 -12.69
CA THR A 22 -34.21 17.16 -13.43
C THR A 22 -33.53 17.40 -14.77
N ARG A 23 -32.16 17.36 -14.78
CA ARG A 23 -31.39 17.52 -16.02
C ARG A 23 -31.61 16.36 -16.98
N TRP A 24 -31.68 15.10 -16.45
CA TRP A 24 -31.99 13.93 -17.27
C TRP A 24 -33.33 14.06 -17.98
N MET A 25 -34.37 14.62 -17.29
CA MET A 25 -35.68 14.90 -17.85
C MET A 25 -35.62 15.97 -18.93
N GLU A 26 -34.95 17.11 -18.65
CA GLU A 26 -34.78 18.21 -19.57
C GLU A 26 -34.12 17.78 -20.89
N ASP A 27 -33.00 17.07 -20.80
CA ASP A 27 -32.25 16.56 -21.96
C ASP A 27 -33.11 15.66 -22.87
N ARG A 28 -34.14 15.01 -22.32
CA ARG A 28 -35.03 14.06 -23.02
C ARG A 28 -36.43 14.64 -23.31
N GLY A 29 -36.68 15.87 -22.90
CA GLY A 29 -37.98 16.50 -23.05
C GLY A 29 -39.10 15.74 -22.34
N ILE A 30 -38.82 15.19 -21.16
CA ILE A 30 -39.76 14.55 -20.25
C ILE A 30 -40.26 15.59 -19.25
N THR A 31 -41.55 15.57 -18.98
CA THR A 31 -42.21 16.46 -18.04
C THR A 31 -42.65 15.74 -16.76
N TRP A 32 -42.98 16.50 -15.73
CA TRP A 32 -43.50 15.92 -14.48
C TRP A 32 -44.83 15.16 -14.69
N GLU A 33 -45.60 15.52 -15.68
CA GLU A 33 -46.86 14.84 -16.06
C GLU A 33 -46.63 13.44 -16.64
N ASP A 34 -45.45 13.20 -17.21
CA ASP A 34 -45.07 11.91 -17.78
C ASP A 34 -44.67 10.88 -16.69
N ILE A 35 -44.44 11.34 -15.43
CA ILE A 35 -44.03 10.54 -14.33
C ILE A 35 -45.22 10.22 -13.44
N LYS A 36 -45.58 8.94 -13.37
CA LYS A 36 -46.65 8.44 -12.52
C LYS A 36 -46.09 7.90 -11.20
N GLY A 37 -46.90 7.95 -10.13
CA GLY A 37 -46.57 7.45 -8.81
C GLY A 37 -46.12 8.53 -7.84
N ARG A 38 -45.54 8.11 -6.68
CA ARG A 38 -45.01 9.06 -5.69
C ARG A 38 -43.81 9.82 -6.26
N THR A 39 -43.89 11.13 -6.18
CA THR A 39 -42.84 12.03 -6.72
C THR A 39 -41.99 12.70 -5.64
N ASP A 40 -42.22 12.39 -4.38
CA ASP A 40 -41.47 12.88 -3.23
C ASP A 40 -40.14 12.13 -3.01
N ASP A 41 -39.99 10.94 -3.61
CA ASP A 41 -38.77 10.15 -3.56
C ASP A 41 -38.53 9.45 -4.91
N LEU A 42 -37.33 9.60 -5.49
CA LEU A 42 -36.96 8.99 -6.79
C LEU A 42 -37.08 7.46 -6.75
N GLN A 43 -36.84 6.84 -5.61
CA GLN A 43 -36.95 5.38 -5.43
C GLN A 43 -38.38 4.89 -5.65
N SER A 44 -39.36 5.71 -5.31
CA SER A 44 -40.80 5.41 -5.44
C SER A 44 -41.39 5.88 -6.77
N ALA A 45 -40.63 6.65 -7.58
CA ALA A 45 -41.10 7.14 -8.86
C ALA A 45 -41.15 6.04 -9.94
N SER A 46 -42.23 5.95 -10.68
CA SER A 46 -42.41 4.98 -11.77
C SER A 46 -41.71 5.48 -13.04
N ILE A 47 -40.41 5.21 -13.14
CA ILE A 47 -39.54 5.67 -14.25
C ILE A 47 -38.89 4.56 -15.06
N PHE A 48 -38.97 3.31 -14.58
CA PHE A 48 -38.37 2.15 -15.26
C PHE A 48 -39.38 1.50 -16.20
N PRO A 49 -39.20 1.59 -17.55
CA PRO A 49 -40.15 1.03 -18.50
C PRO A 49 -40.05 -0.48 -18.57
N LYS A 50 -41.19 -1.17 -18.64
CA LYS A 50 -41.32 -2.61 -18.98
C LYS A 50 -41.34 -2.74 -20.50
N VAL A 51 -40.50 -3.61 -21.03
CA VAL A 51 -40.44 -3.93 -22.46
C VAL A 51 -40.55 -5.43 -22.69
N ALA A 52 -41.12 -5.81 -23.84
CA ALA A 52 -41.37 -7.20 -24.20
C ALA A 52 -40.27 -7.76 -25.11
N SER A 53 -39.48 -6.95 -25.80
CA SER A 53 -38.46 -7.39 -26.74
C SER A 53 -37.06 -6.91 -26.36
N VAL A 54 -36.01 -7.62 -26.79
CA VAL A 54 -34.60 -7.23 -26.62
C VAL A 54 -34.27 -6.05 -27.53
N GLU A 55 -34.95 -5.92 -28.67
CA GLU A 55 -34.77 -4.79 -29.60
C GLU A 55 -35.23 -3.49 -28.95
N ASP A 56 -36.46 -3.47 -28.40
CA ASP A 56 -36.97 -2.32 -27.64
C ASP A 56 -36.08 -1.97 -26.45
N LEU A 57 -35.57 -2.99 -25.74
CA LEU A 57 -34.62 -2.76 -24.66
C LEU A 57 -33.35 -2.05 -25.14
N GLY A 58 -32.79 -2.48 -26.27
CA GLY A 58 -31.60 -1.86 -26.86
C GLY A 58 -31.83 -0.38 -27.23
N ILE A 59 -32.97 -0.06 -27.81
CA ILE A 59 -33.37 1.30 -28.17
C ILE A 59 -33.53 2.16 -26.90
N LEU A 60 -34.25 1.64 -25.91
CA LEU A 60 -34.45 2.32 -24.63
C LEU A 60 -33.16 2.58 -23.87
N VAL A 61 -32.29 1.60 -23.77
CA VAL A 61 -30.99 1.77 -23.07
C VAL A 61 -30.17 2.88 -23.74
N ARG A 62 -30.05 2.89 -25.06
CA ARG A 62 -29.35 3.97 -25.79
C ARG A 62 -29.98 5.33 -25.52
N TRP A 63 -31.30 5.43 -25.62
CA TRP A 63 -32.00 6.68 -25.35
C TRP A 63 -31.84 7.14 -23.89
N MET A 64 -31.94 6.22 -22.93
CA MET A 64 -31.80 6.54 -21.51
C MET A 64 -30.38 6.96 -21.12
N THR A 65 -29.35 6.46 -21.79
CA THR A 65 -27.95 6.66 -21.40
C THR A 65 -27.16 7.63 -22.29
N SER A 66 -27.16 7.42 -23.61
CA SER A 66 -26.23 8.07 -24.54
C SER A 66 -26.86 8.89 -25.66
N GLU A 67 -28.10 8.59 -26.06
CA GLU A 67 -28.74 9.20 -27.21
C GLU A 67 -30.08 9.88 -26.82
N PRO A 68 -30.06 10.98 -26.03
CA PRO A 68 -31.29 11.61 -25.51
C PRO A 68 -32.24 12.09 -26.60
N GLN A 69 -31.75 12.32 -27.81
CA GLN A 69 -32.53 12.81 -28.97
C GLN A 69 -33.14 11.69 -29.81
N LEU A 70 -33.00 10.40 -29.39
CA LEU A 70 -33.55 9.27 -30.12
C LEU A 70 -35.10 9.24 -29.96
N GLU A 71 -35.81 9.77 -30.92
CA GLU A 71 -37.29 9.92 -30.91
C GLU A 71 -38.02 8.58 -30.68
N GLU A 72 -37.51 7.49 -31.23
CA GLU A 72 -38.08 6.17 -31.04
C GLU A 72 -37.98 5.71 -29.57
N GLY A 73 -36.84 5.96 -28.91
CA GLY A 73 -36.66 5.67 -27.51
C GLY A 73 -37.59 6.49 -26.61
N LYS A 74 -37.79 7.77 -26.91
CA LYS A 74 -38.76 8.63 -26.22
C LYS A 74 -40.18 8.08 -26.34
N LYS A 75 -40.62 7.74 -27.56
CA LYS A 75 -41.96 7.18 -27.82
C LYS A 75 -42.15 5.85 -27.07
N LEU A 76 -41.19 4.97 -27.10
CA LEU A 76 -41.23 3.72 -26.36
C LEU A 76 -41.35 3.95 -24.86
N TRP A 77 -40.51 4.87 -24.31
CA TRP A 77 -40.55 5.18 -22.89
C TRP A 77 -41.88 5.77 -22.44
N LEU A 78 -42.44 6.71 -23.19
CA LEU A 78 -43.74 7.34 -22.90
C LEU A 78 -44.89 6.32 -22.92
N LYS A 79 -44.85 5.37 -23.87
CA LYS A 79 -45.92 4.37 -24.08
C LYS A 79 -45.81 3.21 -23.08
N ALA A 80 -44.62 2.83 -22.65
CA ALA A 80 -44.41 1.68 -21.81
C ALA A 80 -45.06 1.84 -20.42
N GLU A 81 -45.54 0.73 -19.88
CA GLU A 81 -45.85 0.62 -18.46
C GLU A 81 -44.55 0.78 -17.66
N LYS A 82 -44.59 1.60 -16.62
CA LYS A 82 -43.42 1.91 -15.81
C LYS A 82 -43.60 1.42 -14.39
N VAL A 83 -42.50 1.01 -13.78
CA VAL A 83 -42.40 0.60 -12.38
C VAL A 83 -41.39 1.47 -11.64
N SER A 84 -41.48 1.49 -10.34
CA SER A 84 -40.51 2.13 -9.46
C SER A 84 -39.34 1.18 -9.09
N ALA A 85 -38.26 1.74 -8.54
CA ALA A 85 -37.18 0.94 -8.00
C ALA A 85 -37.66 0.05 -6.83
N ASP A 86 -38.60 0.55 -6.00
CA ASP A 86 -39.20 -0.21 -4.91
C ASP A 86 -39.99 -1.42 -5.44
N GLU A 87 -40.79 -1.24 -6.49
CA GLU A 87 -41.55 -2.35 -7.11
C GLU A 87 -40.61 -3.39 -7.74
N ILE A 88 -39.53 -2.95 -8.42
CA ILE A 88 -38.53 -3.86 -8.98
C ILE A 88 -37.86 -4.65 -7.84
N SER A 89 -37.47 -3.97 -6.76
CA SER A 89 -36.81 -4.60 -5.61
C SER A 89 -37.74 -5.62 -4.93
N ALA A 90 -39.01 -5.29 -4.74
CA ALA A 90 -40.00 -6.17 -4.11
C ALA A 90 -40.32 -7.41 -4.96
N SER A 91 -40.26 -7.28 -6.29
CA SER A 91 -40.55 -8.38 -7.23
C SER A 91 -39.31 -9.12 -7.75
N ALA A 92 -38.10 -8.71 -7.32
CA ALA A 92 -36.85 -9.24 -7.84
C ALA A 92 -36.66 -10.72 -7.48
N ASN A 93 -36.34 -11.54 -8.49
CA ASN A 93 -35.90 -12.90 -8.27
C ASN A 93 -34.41 -12.88 -7.88
N LEU A 94 -34.15 -12.86 -6.58
CA LEU A 94 -32.77 -12.77 -6.02
C LEU A 94 -31.88 -13.92 -6.49
N LYS A 95 -32.42 -15.14 -6.65
CA LYS A 95 -31.66 -16.29 -7.15
C LYS A 95 -31.17 -16.04 -8.58
N ARG A 96 -32.06 -15.58 -9.44
CA ARG A 96 -31.74 -15.28 -10.85
C ARG A 96 -30.70 -14.13 -10.94
N LEU A 97 -30.89 -13.07 -10.16
CA LEU A 97 -29.93 -11.96 -10.11
C LEU A 97 -28.57 -12.41 -9.65
N TYR A 98 -28.51 -13.28 -8.64
CA TYR A 98 -27.25 -13.86 -8.16
C TYR A 98 -26.57 -14.72 -9.24
N GLU A 99 -27.32 -15.57 -9.95
CA GLU A 99 -26.81 -16.37 -11.05
C GLU A 99 -26.28 -15.52 -12.20
N GLN A 100 -27.02 -14.47 -12.59
CA GLN A 100 -26.59 -13.52 -13.62
C GLN A 100 -25.31 -12.77 -13.21
N ARG A 101 -25.26 -12.30 -11.96
CA ARG A 101 -24.06 -11.65 -11.42
C ARG A 101 -22.85 -12.57 -11.45
N ASN A 102 -23.01 -13.82 -11.05
CA ASN A 102 -21.93 -14.81 -11.08
C ASN A 102 -21.46 -15.11 -12.50
N ALA A 103 -22.38 -15.28 -13.44
CA ALA A 103 -22.04 -15.46 -14.84
C ALA A 103 -21.25 -14.26 -15.39
N PHE A 104 -21.73 -13.04 -15.13
CA PHE A 104 -21.05 -11.81 -15.53
C PHE A 104 -19.64 -11.70 -14.92
N ARG A 105 -19.48 -11.95 -13.63
CA ARG A 105 -18.18 -11.95 -12.96
C ARG A 105 -17.23 -12.98 -13.57
N LYS A 106 -17.69 -14.20 -13.78
CA LYS A 106 -16.91 -15.27 -14.41
C LYS A 106 -16.37 -14.87 -15.78
N GLU A 107 -17.22 -14.28 -16.62
CA GLU A 107 -16.84 -13.85 -17.97
C GLU A 107 -15.85 -12.70 -17.96
N ASN A 108 -15.96 -11.78 -17.00
CA ASN A 108 -15.21 -10.52 -17.01
C ASN A 108 -13.86 -10.57 -16.26
N TRP A 109 -13.66 -11.48 -15.31
CA TRP A 109 -12.40 -11.54 -14.55
C TRP A 109 -11.16 -11.69 -15.43
N LYS A 110 -11.19 -12.58 -16.43
CA LYS A 110 -10.08 -12.74 -17.38
C LYS A 110 -9.85 -11.48 -18.21
N GLY A 111 -10.90 -10.86 -18.68
CA GLY A 111 -10.84 -9.63 -19.46
C GLY A 111 -10.27 -8.46 -18.67
N LEU A 112 -10.66 -8.31 -17.39
CA LEU A 112 -10.12 -7.29 -16.49
C LEU A 112 -8.62 -7.50 -16.25
N ALA A 113 -8.21 -8.74 -15.99
CA ALA A 113 -6.80 -9.07 -15.76
C ALA A 113 -5.95 -8.88 -17.01
N ALA A 114 -6.45 -9.28 -18.19
CA ALA A 114 -5.74 -9.12 -19.47
C ALA A 114 -5.58 -7.64 -19.88
N ASN A 115 -6.53 -6.79 -19.49
CA ASN A 115 -6.52 -5.35 -19.79
C ASN A 115 -6.05 -4.51 -18.60
N TYR A 116 -5.15 -5.02 -17.76
CA TYR A 116 -4.71 -4.40 -16.51
C TYR A 116 -4.22 -2.96 -16.67
N GLU A 117 -3.66 -2.59 -17.81
CA GLU A 117 -3.19 -1.22 -18.09
C GLU A 117 -4.33 -0.19 -18.19
N LYS A 118 -5.53 -0.64 -18.57
CA LYS A 118 -6.73 0.20 -18.79
C LYS A 118 -7.83 -0.08 -17.78
N SER A 119 -7.67 -1.08 -16.94
CA SER A 119 -8.62 -1.48 -15.92
C SER A 119 -8.08 -1.20 -14.52
N VAL A 120 -8.96 -1.25 -13.54
CA VAL A 120 -8.59 -1.11 -12.11
C VAL A 120 -8.25 -2.47 -11.48
N PHE A 121 -7.96 -3.51 -12.26
CA PHE A 121 -7.84 -4.89 -11.78
C PHE A 121 -6.89 -5.03 -10.58
N TYR A 122 -5.69 -4.48 -10.68
CA TYR A 122 -4.71 -4.54 -9.59
C TYR A 122 -4.92 -3.50 -8.47
N GLN A 123 -6.02 -2.72 -8.53
CA GLN A 123 -6.48 -1.83 -7.47
C GLN A 123 -7.64 -2.45 -6.67
N LEU A 124 -8.18 -3.60 -7.14
CA LEU A 124 -9.21 -4.35 -6.44
C LEU A 124 -8.61 -5.13 -5.26
N ASP A 125 -9.48 -5.67 -4.40
CA ASP A 125 -9.06 -6.64 -3.40
C ASP A 125 -8.56 -7.92 -4.08
N LEU A 126 -7.24 -8.12 -4.05
CA LEU A 126 -6.60 -9.26 -4.70
C LEU A 126 -6.88 -10.59 -4.00
N LEU A 127 -7.28 -10.58 -2.72
CA LEU A 127 -7.73 -11.79 -2.02
C LEU A 127 -9.08 -12.24 -2.55
N ASP A 128 -10.03 -11.31 -2.72
CA ASP A 128 -11.34 -11.61 -3.34
C ASP A 128 -11.16 -12.06 -4.79
N ALA A 129 -10.35 -11.35 -5.57
CA ALA A 129 -10.01 -11.73 -6.94
C ALA A 129 -9.45 -13.16 -7.02
N ALA A 130 -8.48 -13.53 -6.17
CA ALA A 130 -7.90 -14.87 -6.15
C ALA A 130 -8.94 -15.95 -5.82
N ASN A 131 -9.81 -15.69 -4.85
CA ASN A 131 -10.91 -16.59 -4.51
C ASN A 131 -11.87 -16.81 -5.70
N GLU A 132 -12.19 -15.74 -6.44
CA GLU A 132 -13.06 -15.84 -7.63
C GLU A 132 -12.38 -16.62 -8.77
N PHE A 133 -11.07 -16.40 -8.99
CA PHE A 133 -10.31 -17.18 -9.98
C PHE A 133 -10.33 -18.68 -9.67
N VAL A 134 -10.19 -19.06 -8.41
CA VAL A 134 -10.26 -20.45 -7.99
C VAL A 134 -11.69 -20.98 -8.07
N ARG A 135 -12.67 -20.22 -7.57
CA ARG A 135 -14.10 -20.58 -7.58
C ARG A 135 -14.64 -20.87 -8.99
N PHE A 136 -14.25 -20.05 -9.97
CA PHE A 136 -14.67 -20.20 -11.35
C PHE A 136 -13.72 -21.05 -12.20
N ASN A 137 -12.68 -21.61 -11.59
CA ASN A 137 -11.64 -22.39 -12.27
C ASN A 137 -11.06 -21.64 -13.49
N LEU A 138 -10.75 -20.36 -13.32
CA LEU A 138 -10.16 -19.54 -14.36
C LEU A 138 -8.66 -19.81 -14.48
N ASP A 139 -8.09 -19.62 -15.68
CA ASP A 139 -6.64 -19.66 -15.84
C ASP A 139 -6.00 -18.52 -15.07
N MET A 140 -4.86 -18.83 -14.46
CA MET A 140 -4.07 -17.84 -13.73
C MET A 140 -3.53 -16.78 -14.72
N PRO A 141 -3.56 -15.48 -14.39
CA PRO A 141 -2.95 -14.44 -15.22
C PRO A 141 -1.47 -14.70 -15.48
N ASP A 142 -1.00 -14.40 -16.67
CA ASP A 142 0.42 -14.52 -17.00
C ASP A 142 1.28 -13.58 -16.14
N VAL A 143 2.57 -13.91 -16.05
CA VAL A 143 3.56 -13.01 -15.43
C VAL A 143 3.70 -11.77 -16.29
N LEU A 144 3.57 -10.59 -15.69
CA LEU A 144 3.74 -9.33 -16.40
C LEU A 144 5.18 -9.15 -16.88
N LYS A 145 5.34 -8.51 -18.02
CA LYS A 145 6.64 -8.20 -18.62
C LYS A 145 7.46 -7.25 -17.75
N GLU A 146 8.75 -7.19 -17.99
CA GLU A 146 9.70 -6.37 -17.21
C GLU A 146 9.47 -4.86 -17.37
N ASP A 147 8.90 -4.43 -18.48
CA ASP A 147 8.56 -3.04 -18.78
C ASP A 147 7.27 -2.54 -18.10
N ALA A 148 6.48 -3.44 -17.52
CA ALA A 148 5.31 -3.05 -16.73
C ALA A 148 5.71 -2.35 -15.42
N ALA A 149 4.88 -1.41 -14.97
CA ALA A 149 5.12 -0.65 -13.75
C ALA A 149 5.41 -1.58 -12.55
N PRO A 150 6.42 -1.26 -11.72
CA PRO A 150 6.89 -2.15 -10.64
C PRO A 150 5.77 -2.63 -9.70
N MET A 151 4.86 -1.72 -9.28
CA MET A 151 3.76 -2.09 -8.40
C MET A 151 2.77 -3.06 -9.05
N LEU A 152 2.49 -2.92 -10.35
CA LEU A 152 1.63 -3.86 -11.08
C LEU A 152 2.28 -5.25 -11.14
N ARG A 153 3.59 -5.33 -11.34
CA ARG A 153 4.35 -6.59 -11.33
C ARG A 153 4.31 -7.25 -9.95
N ILE A 154 4.45 -6.46 -8.88
CA ILE A 154 4.34 -6.96 -7.49
C ILE A 154 2.94 -7.52 -7.25
N HIS A 155 1.88 -6.75 -7.55
CA HIS A 155 0.50 -7.18 -7.36
C HIS A 155 0.16 -8.42 -8.22
N ASN A 156 0.66 -8.51 -9.44
CA ASN A 156 0.51 -9.69 -10.29
C ASN A 156 1.12 -10.94 -9.63
N ARG A 157 2.37 -10.85 -9.14
CA ARG A 157 3.04 -11.95 -8.44
C ARG A 157 2.29 -12.36 -7.16
N MET A 158 1.82 -11.38 -6.38
CA MET A 158 1.05 -11.65 -5.17
C MET A 158 -0.29 -12.36 -5.47
N LEU A 159 -1.02 -11.89 -6.49
CA LEU A 159 -2.24 -12.56 -6.95
C LEU A 159 -1.98 -14.00 -7.37
N ARG A 160 -0.94 -14.24 -8.19
CA ARG A 160 -0.51 -15.57 -8.63
C ARG A 160 -0.17 -16.46 -7.45
N ALA A 161 0.66 -15.97 -6.52
CA ALA A 161 1.00 -16.69 -5.29
C ALA A 161 -0.25 -17.09 -4.50
N ARG A 162 -1.23 -16.20 -4.39
CA ARG A 162 -2.48 -16.47 -3.67
C ARG A 162 -3.35 -17.51 -4.37
N ILE A 163 -3.49 -17.41 -5.70
CA ILE A 163 -4.23 -18.42 -6.51
C ILE A 163 -3.55 -19.79 -6.36
N MET A 164 -2.22 -19.85 -6.47
CA MET A 164 -1.43 -21.08 -6.30
C MET A 164 -1.62 -21.67 -4.90
N LYS A 165 -1.56 -20.85 -3.86
CA LYS A 165 -1.78 -21.27 -2.46
C LYS A 165 -3.18 -21.84 -2.26
N LEU A 166 -4.20 -21.22 -2.83
CA LEU A 166 -5.59 -21.72 -2.78
C LEU A 166 -5.79 -23.03 -3.57
N ARG A 167 -4.93 -23.30 -4.55
CA ARG A 167 -4.88 -24.55 -5.34
C ARG A 167 -3.92 -25.59 -4.76
N GLU A 168 -3.34 -25.33 -3.57
CA GLU A 168 -2.37 -26.20 -2.89
C GLU A 168 -1.10 -26.46 -3.72
N ASP A 169 -0.72 -25.53 -4.61
CA ASP A 169 0.49 -25.60 -5.40
C ASP A 169 1.72 -25.26 -4.54
N LYS A 170 2.71 -26.17 -4.52
CA LYS A 170 3.93 -26.03 -3.71
C LYS A 170 4.84 -24.89 -4.13
N ASP A 171 4.72 -24.41 -5.37
CA ASP A 171 5.52 -23.32 -5.90
C ASP A 171 4.98 -21.93 -5.55
N CYS A 172 3.89 -21.84 -4.79
CA CYS A 172 3.31 -20.56 -4.34
C CYS A 172 4.33 -19.68 -3.59
N ALA A 173 5.21 -20.28 -2.79
CA ALA A 173 6.25 -19.56 -2.06
C ALA A 173 7.29 -18.89 -2.99
N LYS A 174 7.57 -19.46 -4.16
CA LYS A 174 8.49 -18.87 -5.14
C LYS A 174 7.91 -17.59 -5.75
N GLU A 175 6.62 -17.57 -6.07
CA GLU A 175 5.95 -16.38 -6.59
C GLU A 175 5.88 -15.27 -5.53
N GLU A 176 5.62 -15.62 -4.27
CA GLU A 176 5.64 -14.68 -3.15
C GLU A 176 7.03 -14.09 -2.92
N GLN A 177 8.08 -14.92 -2.93
CA GLN A 177 9.46 -14.45 -2.85
C GLN A 177 9.84 -13.54 -4.02
N ALA A 178 9.38 -13.84 -5.24
CA ALA A 178 9.62 -13.01 -6.41
C ALA A 178 8.94 -11.63 -6.28
N ALA A 179 7.73 -11.55 -5.69
CA ALA A 179 7.07 -10.28 -5.37
C ALA A 179 7.89 -9.45 -4.36
N PHE A 180 8.36 -10.07 -3.28
CA PHE A 180 9.20 -9.40 -2.29
C PHE A 180 10.56 -8.97 -2.85
N GLN A 181 11.13 -9.75 -3.76
CA GLN A 181 12.37 -9.36 -4.44
C GLN A 181 12.15 -8.10 -5.30
N LEU A 182 11.07 -8.05 -6.08
CA LEU A 182 10.70 -6.86 -6.86
C LEU A 182 10.49 -5.62 -5.98
N LEU A 183 9.81 -5.79 -4.83
CA LEU A 183 9.61 -4.71 -3.87
C LEU A 183 10.94 -4.20 -3.34
N ARG A 184 11.83 -5.10 -2.93
CA ARG A 184 13.17 -4.79 -2.43
C ARG A 184 13.99 -4.06 -3.48
N ASP A 185 14.05 -4.59 -4.69
CA ASP A 185 14.84 -4.02 -5.77
C ASP A 185 14.33 -2.62 -6.15
N GLY A 186 13.01 -2.42 -6.15
CA GLY A 186 12.39 -1.11 -6.37
C GLY A 186 12.76 -0.10 -5.29
N LEU A 187 12.72 -0.51 -4.00
CA LEU A 187 13.11 0.35 -2.88
C LEU A 187 14.60 0.70 -2.92
N LEU A 188 15.46 -0.29 -3.16
CA LEU A 188 16.91 -0.07 -3.27
C LEU A 188 17.27 0.77 -4.49
N GLY A 189 16.58 0.59 -5.62
CA GLY A 189 16.81 1.37 -6.85
C GLY A 189 16.56 2.85 -6.64
N VAL A 190 15.45 3.22 -6.00
CA VAL A 190 15.13 4.62 -5.66
C VAL A 190 16.18 5.22 -4.72
N MET A 191 16.73 4.42 -3.81
CA MET A 191 17.67 4.90 -2.79
C MET A 191 19.11 4.94 -3.28
N SER A 192 19.53 4.05 -4.20
CA SER A 192 20.87 4.07 -4.78
C SER A 192 21.15 5.32 -5.64
N GLU A 193 20.11 6.01 -6.08
CA GLU A 193 20.22 7.33 -6.73
C GLU A 193 20.47 8.46 -5.72
N ARG A 194 20.14 8.25 -4.42
CA ARG A 194 20.37 9.24 -3.35
C ARG A 194 21.66 8.95 -2.61
N LYS A 195 22.78 9.38 -3.19
CA LYS A 195 24.07 9.34 -2.52
C LYS A 195 24.21 10.46 -1.49
N SER A 196 24.88 10.17 -0.39
CA SER A 196 25.12 11.11 0.71
C SER A 196 26.61 11.35 0.89
N HIS A 197 26.96 12.55 1.37
CA HIS A 197 28.30 12.90 1.82
C HIS A 197 28.23 13.25 3.31
N PRO A 198 28.57 12.34 4.20
CA PRO A 198 28.55 12.61 5.64
C PRO A 198 29.64 13.60 6.02
N ILE A 199 29.28 14.60 6.81
CA ILE A 199 30.19 15.63 7.36
C ILE A 199 30.04 15.61 8.88
N LEU A 200 31.15 15.57 9.60
CA LEU A 200 31.11 15.57 11.07
C LEU A 200 30.49 16.90 11.58
N ASN A 201 29.35 16.81 12.21
CA ASN A 201 28.53 17.95 12.63
C ASN A 201 28.51 18.13 14.16
N VAL A 202 29.49 17.57 14.85
CA VAL A 202 29.61 17.65 16.31
C VAL A 202 31.09 17.92 16.73
N TYR A 203 31.29 18.52 17.88
CA TYR A 203 32.62 18.64 18.47
C TYR A 203 33.04 17.32 19.17
N SER A 204 34.34 17.17 19.42
CA SER A 204 34.92 15.91 19.95
C SER A 204 34.40 15.49 21.34
N ASP A 205 33.79 16.40 22.07
CA ASP A 205 33.20 16.21 23.41
C ASP A 205 31.68 16.17 23.40
N GLN A 206 31.05 16.27 22.24
CA GLN A 206 29.60 16.24 22.10
C GLN A 206 29.06 14.82 21.79
N ILE A 207 27.83 14.59 22.21
CA ILE A 207 27.07 13.36 21.97
C ILE A 207 25.75 13.76 21.36
N VAL A 208 25.38 13.12 20.27
CA VAL A 208 24.00 13.16 19.74
C VAL A 208 23.19 12.11 20.50
N TRP A 209 22.07 12.52 21.06
CA TRP A 209 21.19 11.66 21.81
C TRP A 209 19.80 11.58 21.17
N GLY A 210 19.57 10.53 20.39
CA GLY A 210 18.27 10.19 19.82
C GLY A 210 17.40 9.45 20.86
N ARG A 211 16.12 9.84 20.98
CA ARG A 211 15.16 9.20 21.88
C ARG A 211 13.81 9.06 21.22
N SER A 212 13.16 7.92 21.38
CA SER A 212 11.82 7.68 20.84
C SER A 212 10.93 6.93 21.81
N PRO A 213 9.62 7.25 21.87
CA PRO A 213 8.63 6.42 22.54
C PRO A 213 8.51 5.08 21.83
N VAL A 214 7.80 4.15 22.44
CA VAL A 214 7.28 2.97 21.75
C VAL A 214 5.82 3.14 21.43
N ARG A 215 5.25 2.23 20.65
CA ARG A 215 3.84 2.27 20.27
C ARG A 215 3.09 1.04 20.74
N ILE A 216 1.82 1.25 21.11
CA ILE A 216 0.85 0.18 21.26
C ILE A 216 -0.16 0.32 20.13
N ASP A 217 -0.33 -0.73 19.35
CA ASP A 217 -1.34 -0.79 18.30
C ASP A 217 -2.70 -1.10 18.94
N VAL A 218 -3.59 -0.12 18.93
CA VAL A 218 -4.94 -0.25 19.50
C VAL A 218 -5.85 -1.00 18.54
N ALA A 219 -5.70 -0.77 17.23
CA ALA A 219 -6.44 -1.45 16.18
C ALA A 219 -5.63 -1.54 14.89
N GLY A 220 -5.85 -2.59 14.13
CA GLY A 220 -5.30 -2.77 12.79
C GLY A 220 -3.80 -3.06 12.74
N GLY A 221 -3.15 -3.35 13.85
CA GLY A 221 -1.73 -3.71 13.88
C GLY A 221 -1.41 -4.84 12.89
N TRP A 222 -0.30 -4.73 12.15
CA TRP A 222 0.15 -5.61 11.07
C TRP A 222 -0.64 -5.51 9.74
N THR A 223 -1.73 -4.76 9.65
CA THR A 223 -2.42 -4.57 8.37
C THR A 223 -1.60 -3.73 7.39
N ASP A 224 -0.69 -2.91 7.88
CA ASP A 224 0.27 -2.10 7.12
C ASP A 224 1.49 -2.88 6.63
N THR A 225 1.61 -4.17 7.01
CA THR A 225 2.75 -5.00 6.66
C THR A 225 2.44 -5.96 5.51
N PRO A 226 3.35 -6.14 4.53
CA PRO A 226 3.23 -7.19 3.54
C PRO A 226 3.14 -8.60 4.18
N PRO A 227 2.38 -9.53 3.59
CA PRO A 227 1.66 -9.42 2.33
C PRO A 227 0.29 -8.73 2.43
N TYR A 228 -0.28 -8.52 3.64
CA TYR A 228 -1.64 -7.99 3.78
C TYR A 228 -1.81 -6.62 3.12
N SER A 229 -0.89 -5.68 3.38
CA SER A 229 -0.91 -4.34 2.81
C SER A 229 -0.86 -4.31 1.27
N LEU A 230 -0.26 -5.34 0.65
CA LEU A 230 -0.19 -5.47 -0.80
C LEU A 230 -1.49 -6.04 -1.41
N TYR A 231 -2.35 -6.68 -0.60
CA TYR A 231 -3.63 -7.20 -1.07
C TYR A 231 -4.78 -6.20 -0.87
N SER A 232 -4.84 -5.60 0.31
CA SER A 232 -6.04 -4.88 0.75
C SER A 232 -5.75 -3.46 1.26
N GLY A 233 -4.47 -3.06 1.25
CA GLY A 233 -4.03 -1.86 1.98
C GLY A 233 -4.04 -2.08 3.49
N GLY A 234 -3.54 -1.11 4.25
CA GLY A 234 -3.47 -1.21 5.71
C GLY A 234 -3.91 0.06 6.40
N SER A 235 -4.48 -0.09 7.59
CA SER A 235 -4.85 1.01 8.47
C SER A 235 -4.57 0.64 9.91
N VAL A 236 -3.73 1.42 10.59
CA VAL A 236 -3.31 1.18 11.97
C VAL A 236 -3.64 2.39 12.83
N VAL A 237 -4.23 2.15 14.00
CA VAL A 237 -4.39 3.13 15.06
C VAL A 237 -3.48 2.75 16.20
N ASN A 238 -2.52 3.62 16.53
CA ASN A 238 -1.58 3.37 17.61
C ASN A 238 -1.46 4.55 18.57
N LEU A 239 -0.94 4.26 19.76
CA LEU A 239 -0.60 5.24 20.79
C LEU A 239 0.90 5.19 21.04
N ALA A 240 1.55 6.36 21.02
CA ALA A 240 2.92 6.51 21.48
C ALA A 240 2.95 6.52 23.01
N ILE A 241 3.84 5.70 23.60
CA ILE A 241 3.96 5.59 25.06
C ILE A 241 5.41 5.75 25.52
N GLU A 242 5.58 6.31 26.70
CA GLU A 242 6.85 6.39 27.43
C GLU A 242 6.77 5.54 28.71
N LEU A 243 7.90 5.07 29.18
CA LEU A 243 7.99 4.35 30.44
C LEU A 243 8.39 5.30 31.55
N ASN A 244 7.49 5.58 32.48
CA ASN A 244 7.71 6.53 33.58
C ASN A 244 8.19 7.91 33.09
N GLY A 245 7.64 8.43 31.99
CA GLY A 245 8.05 9.70 31.40
C GLY A 245 9.42 9.67 30.69
N GLN A 246 9.93 8.49 30.40
CA GLN A 246 11.20 8.32 29.67
C GLN A 246 10.96 7.53 28.38
N PRO A 247 11.42 8.05 27.23
CA PRO A 247 11.43 7.29 25.98
C PRO A 247 12.29 6.03 26.11
N PRO A 248 11.73 4.84 25.87
CA PRO A 248 12.44 3.59 26.14
C PRO A 248 13.47 3.18 25.07
N LEU A 249 13.41 3.80 23.89
CA LEU A 249 14.39 3.61 22.83
C LEU A 249 15.35 4.78 22.80
N GLN A 250 16.63 4.51 22.98
CA GLN A 250 17.67 5.54 23.06
C GLN A 250 18.89 5.13 22.24
N VAL A 251 19.44 6.11 21.54
CA VAL A 251 20.62 5.96 20.69
C VAL A 251 21.59 7.10 21.02
N TYR A 252 22.82 6.74 21.32
CA TYR A 252 23.90 7.72 21.57
C TYR A 252 24.92 7.58 20.46
N VAL A 253 25.24 8.67 19.77
CA VAL A 253 26.27 8.73 18.74
C VAL A 253 27.32 9.75 19.14
N LYS A 254 28.57 9.31 19.18
CA LYS A 254 29.69 10.20 19.54
C LYS A 254 30.92 9.96 18.66
N PRO A 255 31.79 10.95 18.48
CA PRO A 255 33.08 10.77 17.82
C PRO A 255 34.00 9.90 18.66
N CYS A 256 34.92 9.18 18.03
CA CYS A 256 36.02 8.49 18.67
C CYS A 256 37.36 8.81 17.94
N LYS A 257 38.47 8.68 18.66
CA LYS A 257 39.79 9.04 18.13
C LYS A 257 40.32 8.10 17.05
N GLU A 258 39.91 6.84 17.13
CA GLU A 258 40.36 5.80 16.21
C GLU A 258 39.43 5.70 15.01
N TYR A 259 39.96 5.58 13.80
CA TYR A 259 39.19 5.54 12.54
C TYR A 259 38.56 4.16 12.30
N HIS A 260 37.64 3.81 13.18
CA HIS A 260 36.76 2.64 13.05
C HIS A 260 35.37 2.97 13.60
N ILE A 261 34.40 2.05 13.42
CA ILE A 261 33.06 2.20 13.95
C ILE A 261 32.89 1.18 15.09
N THR A 262 32.46 1.66 16.25
CA THR A 262 32.13 0.80 17.39
C THR A 262 30.63 0.83 17.63
N LEU A 263 30.00 -0.34 17.64
CA LEU A 263 28.59 -0.53 17.94
C LEU A 263 28.44 -1.24 19.29
N ARG A 264 27.57 -0.72 20.15
CA ARG A 264 27.25 -1.28 21.47
C ARG A 264 25.74 -1.41 21.65
N SER A 265 25.30 -2.48 22.26
CA SER A 265 23.91 -2.66 22.74
C SER A 265 23.97 -2.90 24.24
N ILE A 266 23.38 -1.99 25.02
CA ILE A 266 23.39 -2.08 26.50
C ILE A 266 22.48 -3.22 26.95
N ASP A 267 21.29 -3.29 26.38
CA ASP A 267 20.26 -4.30 26.72
C ASP A 267 20.68 -5.73 26.33
N MET A 268 21.45 -5.89 25.25
CA MET A 268 21.95 -7.21 24.82
C MET A 268 23.34 -7.54 25.33
N GLY A 269 24.03 -6.60 25.97
CA GLY A 269 25.41 -6.77 26.43
C GLY A 269 26.40 -7.06 25.30
N ALA A 270 26.09 -6.63 24.07
CA ALA A 270 26.86 -6.92 22.86
C ALA A 270 27.68 -5.72 22.42
N MET A 271 28.85 -6.02 21.82
CA MET A 271 29.71 -5.00 21.20
C MET A 271 30.35 -5.57 19.93
N GLU A 272 30.45 -4.72 18.90
CA GLU A 272 31.13 -5.03 17.64
C GLU A 272 31.97 -3.85 17.18
N VAL A 273 33.16 -4.12 16.62
CA VAL A 273 34.05 -3.10 16.04
C VAL A 273 34.16 -3.40 14.54
N ILE A 274 33.82 -2.40 13.72
CA ILE A 274 33.80 -2.46 12.27
C ILE A 274 35.01 -1.68 11.73
N ARG A 275 35.85 -2.34 10.93
CA ARG A 275 37.10 -1.79 10.39
C ARG A 275 37.13 -1.68 8.88
N ASN A 276 36.23 -2.36 8.20
CA ASN A 276 36.20 -2.40 6.74
C ASN A 276 34.76 -2.37 6.19
N TYR A 277 34.63 -2.23 4.88
CA TYR A 277 33.32 -2.18 4.23
C TYR A 277 32.57 -3.51 4.26
N GLU A 278 33.28 -4.64 4.22
CA GLU A 278 32.67 -5.97 4.30
C GLU A 278 31.96 -6.16 5.62
N GLU A 279 32.61 -5.81 6.73
CA GLU A 279 32.03 -5.87 8.08
C GLU A 279 30.84 -4.90 8.22
N LEU A 280 30.90 -3.71 7.61
CA LEU A 280 29.81 -2.75 7.61
C LEU A 280 28.61 -3.27 6.81
N GLN A 281 28.86 -3.91 5.68
CA GLN A 281 27.83 -4.42 4.77
C GLN A 281 27.24 -5.77 5.20
N ASP A 282 27.78 -6.40 6.25
CA ASP A 282 27.27 -7.66 6.83
C ASP A 282 26.00 -7.44 7.68
N TYR A 283 25.17 -6.45 7.32
CA TYR A 283 23.90 -6.19 8.00
C TYR A 283 22.82 -7.23 7.71
N LYS A 284 23.01 -8.06 6.69
CA LYS A 284 22.06 -9.14 6.30
C LYS A 284 22.18 -10.39 7.17
N LYS A 285 23.13 -10.44 8.09
CA LYS A 285 23.33 -11.59 8.97
C LYS A 285 22.17 -11.74 9.95
N VAL A 286 21.40 -12.79 9.79
CA VAL A 286 20.25 -13.10 10.63
C VAL A 286 20.69 -13.23 12.09
N GLY A 287 19.98 -12.52 13.00
CA GLY A 287 20.27 -12.55 14.42
C GLY A 287 21.40 -11.61 14.88
N SER A 288 21.97 -10.78 13.99
CA SER A 288 22.92 -9.75 14.41
C SER A 288 22.19 -8.61 15.15
N PRO A 289 22.62 -8.25 16.37
CA PRO A 289 22.03 -7.11 17.09
C PRO A 289 22.34 -5.76 16.44
N PHE A 290 23.26 -5.73 15.48
CA PHE A 290 23.75 -4.52 14.85
C PHE A 290 23.35 -4.35 13.38
N SER A 291 22.41 -5.15 12.86
CA SER A 291 21.92 -5.02 11.47
C SER A 291 21.37 -3.61 11.21
N ILE A 292 20.58 -3.06 12.13
CA ILE A 292 19.98 -1.71 12.00
C ILE A 292 21.04 -0.61 11.90
N PRO A 293 21.97 -0.43 12.86
CA PRO A 293 22.96 0.65 12.77
C PRO A 293 23.93 0.44 11.59
N LYS A 294 24.29 -0.78 11.22
CA LYS A 294 25.11 -1.05 10.02
C LYS A 294 24.41 -0.60 8.74
N ALA A 295 23.15 -0.97 8.57
CA ALA A 295 22.36 -0.55 7.41
C ALA A 295 22.15 0.97 7.39
N ALA A 296 21.90 1.60 8.54
CA ALA A 296 21.74 3.05 8.65
C ALA A 296 23.03 3.80 8.27
N LEU A 297 24.18 3.36 8.74
CA LEU A 297 25.49 3.92 8.35
C LEU A 297 25.77 3.72 6.85
N THR A 298 25.39 2.58 6.30
CA THR A 298 25.48 2.32 4.85
C THR A 298 24.69 3.36 4.06
N LEU A 299 23.42 3.59 4.44
CA LEU A 299 22.55 4.60 3.81
C LEU A 299 23.04 6.03 4.03
N ALA A 300 23.69 6.30 5.16
CA ALA A 300 24.30 7.60 5.46
C ALA A 300 25.54 7.94 4.60
N GLY A 301 25.97 7.03 3.74
CA GLY A 301 27.09 7.25 2.82
C GLY A 301 28.42 6.65 3.27
N PHE A 302 28.46 5.84 4.36
CA PHE A 302 29.67 5.13 4.77
C PHE A 302 29.93 3.82 4.01
N ALA A 303 29.22 3.58 2.91
CA ALA A 303 29.49 2.47 2.01
C ALA A 303 29.62 2.99 0.56
N PRO A 304 30.50 2.38 -0.28
CA PRO A 304 30.79 2.88 -1.63
C PRO A 304 29.56 3.07 -2.51
N ALA A 305 28.53 2.23 -2.36
CA ALA A 305 27.31 2.32 -3.17
C ALA A 305 26.46 3.58 -2.87
N PHE A 306 26.56 4.11 -1.66
CA PHE A 306 25.76 5.25 -1.17
C PHE A 306 26.57 6.52 -0.93
N SER A 307 27.89 6.47 -1.14
CA SER A 307 28.78 7.62 -1.02
C SER A 307 28.83 8.43 -2.33
N THR A 308 28.86 9.75 -2.23
CA THR A 308 29.15 10.64 -3.36
C THR A 308 30.60 10.57 -3.79
N GLU A 309 31.50 10.14 -2.90
CA GLU A 309 32.92 10.04 -3.13
C GLU A 309 33.41 8.60 -3.05
N SER A 310 34.59 8.34 -3.64
CA SER A 310 35.20 7.02 -3.64
C SER A 310 36.41 6.99 -2.72
N TYR A 311 36.42 6.08 -1.78
CA TYR A 311 37.49 5.87 -0.80
C TYR A 311 38.10 4.49 -0.93
N PRO A 312 39.42 4.35 -0.75
CA PRO A 312 40.09 3.03 -0.85
C PRO A 312 39.77 2.10 0.33
N SER A 313 39.30 2.64 1.46
CA SER A 313 38.93 1.87 2.64
C SER A 313 38.02 2.68 3.57
N LEU A 314 37.29 1.99 4.44
CA LEU A 314 36.44 2.62 5.47
C LEU A 314 37.29 3.51 6.43
N ALA A 315 38.49 3.05 6.80
CA ALA A 315 39.39 3.85 7.64
C ALA A 315 39.77 5.17 6.99
N LYS A 316 40.03 5.17 5.66
CA LYS A 316 40.35 6.40 4.92
C LYS A 316 39.14 7.33 4.79
N GLN A 317 37.95 6.77 4.64
CA GLN A 317 36.71 7.55 4.65
C GLN A 317 36.48 8.20 6.02
N LEU A 318 36.70 7.47 7.12
CA LEU A 318 36.57 8.01 8.48
C LEU A 318 37.67 9.04 8.82
N GLU A 319 38.86 8.89 8.29
CA GLU A 319 39.90 9.88 8.38
C GLU A 319 39.51 11.22 7.71
N ASP A 320 38.92 11.13 6.51
CA ASP A 320 38.40 12.29 5.77
C ASP A 320 37.18 12.91 6.47
N PHE A 321 36.29 12.06 7.01
CA PHE A 321 35.18 12.48 7.86
C PHE A 321 35.65 13.18 9.15
N GLY A 322 36.88 12.94 9.59
CA GLY A 322 37.53 13.58 10.71
C GLY A 322 37.40 12.86 12.06
N SER A 323 36.75 11.69 12.11
CA SER A 323 36.55 10.91 13.33
C SER A 323 36.13 9.46 13.04
N GLY A 324 36.41 8.56 13.97
CA GLY A 324 35.63 7.32 14.06
C GLY A 324 34.27 7.57 14.71
N ILE A 325 33.44 6.55 14.75
CA ILE A 325 32.05 6.64 15.21
C ILE A 325 31.80 5.61 16.30
N GLU A 326 31.26 6.01 17.44
CA GLU A 326 30.73 5.11 18.45
C GLU A 326 29.21 5.27 18.55
N ILE A 327 28.46 4.18 18.33
CA ILE A 327 27.00 4.13 18.46
C ILE A 327 26.63 3.19 19.60
N THR A 328 25.92 3.71 20.59
CA THR A 328 25.40 2.91 21.70
C THR A 328 23.87 2.88 21.65
N LEU A 329 23.31 1.69 21.67
CA LEU A 329 21.88 1.42 21.62
C LEU A 329 21.38 1.00 23.00
N LEU A 330 20.20 1.47 23.39
CA LEU A 330 19.46 1.03 24.55
C LEU A 330 17.98 0.83 24.14
N ALA A 331 17.49 -0.38 24.26
CA ALA A 331 16.07 -0.71 24.14
C ALA A 331 15.58 -1.21 25.50
N ALA A 332 14.92 -0.34 26.28
CA ALA A 332 14.40 -0.69 27.60
C ALA A 332 13.09 -1.49 27.52
N ILE A 333 12.90 -2.26 26.45
CA ILE A 333 11.75 -3.13 26.18
C ILE A 333 12.24 -4.44 25.57
N PRO A 334 11.60 -5.58 25.93
CA PRO A 334 12.00 -6.88 25.38
C PRO A 334 11.88 -6.93 23.85
N ALA A 335 12.87 -7.52 23.20
CA ALA A 335 12.78 -7.85 21.79
C ALA A 335 11.57 -8.78 21.54
N GLY A 336 10.85 -8.57 20.45
CA GLY A 336 9.65 -9.36 20.12
C GLY A 336 8.40 -9.01 20.93
N SER A 337 8.40 -7.88 21.66
CA SER A 337 7.25 -7.40 22.44
C SER A 337 6.03 -6.98 21.60
N GLY A 338 6.17 -6.83 20.28
CA GLY A 338 5.11 -6.33 19.40
C GLY A 338 4.88 -4.81 19.48
N LEU A 339 5.74 -4.08 20.19
CA LEU A 339 5.62 -2.63 20.39
C LEU A 339 6.27 -1.79 19.27
N GLY A 340 6.51 -2.38 18.11
CA GLY A 340 7.13 -1.70 16.96
C GLY A 340 8.60 -1.31 17.18
N THR A 341 9.29 -2.00 18.09
CA THR A 341 10.65 -1.67 18.55
C THR A 341 11.63 -1.52 17.40
N SER A 342 11.56 -2.38 16.39
CA SER A 342 12.51 -2.43 15.28
C SER A 342 12.45 -1.16 14.42
N SER A 343 11.27 -0.82 13.90
CA SER A 343 11.07 0.37 13.04
C SER A 343 11.37 1.66 13.78
N ILE A 344 10.94 1.75 15.04
CA ILE A 344 11.16 2.95 15.86
C ILE A 344 12.65 3.07 16.22
N LEU A 345 13.33 1.97 16.54
CA LEU A 345 14.77 2.00 16.76
C LEU A 345 15.53 2.40 15.49
N ALA A 346 15.11 1.87 14.33
CA ALA A 346 15.69 2.22 13.04
C ALA A 346 15.56 3.72 12.75
N SER A 347 14.38 4.31 12.93
CA SER A 347 14.16 5.74 12.75
C SER A 347 14.94 6.59 13.76
N THR A 348 15.08 6.11 15.01
CA THR A 348 15.87 6.79 16.05
C THR A 348 17.36 6.78 15.70
N VAL A 349 17.88 5.64 15.20
CA VAL A 349 19.27 5.53 14.72
C VAL A 349 19.50 6.44 13.53
N LEU A 350 18.61 6.43 12.52
CA LEU A 350 18.71 7.30 11.35
C LEU A 350 18.68 8.78 11.73
N GLY A 351 17.79 9.18 12.64
CA GLY A 351 17.72 10.55 13.13
C GLY A 351 19.00 10.97 13.85
N ALA A 352 19.54 10.13 14.72
CA ALA A 352 20.79 10.41 15.42
C ALA A 352 22.00 10.48 14.46
N ILE A 353 22.07 9.61 13.46
CA ILE A 353 23.10 9.63 12.40
C ILE A 353 22.94 10.87 11.51
N ASN A 354 21.71 11.26 11.16
CA ASN A 354 21.42 12.46 10.41
C ASN A 354 22.03 13.71 11.08
N ASP A 355 21.78 13.87 12.37
CA ASP A 355 22.29 15.01 13.12
C ASP A 355 23.82 14.93 13.31
N PHE A 356 24.35 13.74 13.59
CA PHE A 356 25.79 13.52 13.77
C PHE A 356 26.59 13.73 12.49
N CYS A 357 26.03 13.33 11.35
CA CYS A 357 26.68 13.38 10.04
C CYS A 357 26.26 14.57 9.17
N GLY A 358 25.44 15.50 9.67
CA GLY A 358 25.03 16.70 8.94
C GLY A 358 24.33 16.40 7.60
N LEU A 359 23.50 15.32 7.51
CA LEU A 359 22.95 14.85 6.25
C LEU A 359 21.76 15.69 5.77
N ALA A 360 21.20 16.55 6.61
CA ALA A 360 20.07 17.41 6.32
C ALA A 360 18.79 16.69 5.84
N TRP A 361 18.60 15.45 6.27
CA TRP A 361 17.38 14.69 6.00
C TRP A 361 16.20 15.27 6.79
N ASP A 362 15.07 15.46 6.13
CA ASP A 362 13.85 15.83 6.81
C ASP A 362 13.14 14.61 7.43
N LYS A 363 11.98 14.84 8.10
CA LYS A 363 11.23 13.76 8.74
C LYS A 363 10.69 12.72 7.73
N ASN A 364 10.35 13.16 6.52
CA ASN A 364 9.86 12.27 5.47
C ASN A 364 11.00 11.44 4.90
N ASP A 365 12.18 12.02 4.76
CA ASP A 365 13.39 11.28 4.37
C ASP A 365 13.70 10.19 5.40
N ILE A 366 13.70 10.51 6.70
CA ILE A 366 13.92 9.53 7.77
C ILE A 366 12.87 8.41 7.73
N CYS A 367 11.59 8.75 7.53
CA CYS A 367 10.53 7.74 7.36
C CYS A 367 10.79 6.84 6.13
N SER A 368 11.17 7.44 5.00
CA SER A 368 11.47 6.71 3.78
C SER A 368 12.68 5.80 3.94
N TYR A 369 13.76 6.28 4.56
CA TYR A 369 14.94 5.48 4.89
C TYR A 369 14.63 4.36 5.88
N THR A 370 13.76 4.60 6.87
CA THR A 370 13.30 3.57 7.80
C THR A 370 12.58 2.45 7.07
N LEU A 371 11.67 2.81 6.14
CA LEU A 371 10.94 1.84 5.32
C LEU A 371 11.87 0.98 4.46
N VAL A 372 12.95 1.55 3.95
CA VAL A 372 13.97 0.83 3.16
C VAL A 372 14.85 -0.04 4.05
N LEU A 373 15.20 0.46 5.23
CA LEU A 373 16.12 -0.23 6.14
C LEU A 373 15.53 -1.56 6.65
N GLU A 374 14.21 -1.62 6.88
CA GLU A 374 13.55 -2.84 7.33
C GLU A 374 13.71 -4.02 6.35
N PRO A 375 13.35 -3.91 5.05
CA PRO A 375 13.57 -4.99 4.08
C PRO A 375 15.05 -5.32 3.86
N VAL A 376 15.93 -4.35 4.04
CA VAL A 376 17.37 -4.53 3.82
C VAL A 376 18.03 -5.27 4.99
N SER A 377 17.60 -4.98 6.23
CA SER A 377 18.13 -5.58 7.44
C SER A 377 17.45 -6.90 7.87
N TYR A 378 16.23 -7.16 7.40
CA TYR A 378 15.45 -8.36 7.75
C TYR A 378 15.19 -9.24 6.52
N THR A 379 15.50 -10.54 6.68
CA THR A 379 15.25 -11.55 5.65
C THR A 379 13.79 -11.99 5.56
N HIS A 380 12.92 -11.57 6.48
CA HIS A 380 11.53 -12.01 6.57
C HIS A 380 10.59 -10.85 6.85
N LEU A 381 9.96 -10.34 5.78
CA LEU A 381 8.78 -9.46 5.84
C LEU A 381 7.47 -10.26 5.91
N THR A 382 7.49 -11.42 6.55
CA THR A 382 6.29 -12.24 6.72
C THR A 382 5.77 -12.12 8.13
N LEU A 383 4.43 -11.99 8.26
CA LEU A 383 3.75 -12.17 9.52
C LEU A 383 4.22 -13.49 10.16
N PRO A 384 4.58 -13.50 11.45
CA PRO A 384 4.83 -14.75 12.12
C PRO A 384 3.57 -15.60 12.01
N THR A 385 3.66 -16.71 11.28
CA THR A 385 2.61 -17.72 11.27
C THR A 385 2.63 -18.38 12.65
N LYS A 386 1.72 -17.96 13.52
CA LYS A 386 1.30 -18.77 14.66
C LYS A 386 0.15 -19.64 14.25
#